data_31426531053d7e2ff765261531094c04
#
_entry.id   31426531053d7e2ff765261531094c04
#
_cell.length_a   1.000
_cell.length_b   1.000
_cell.length_c   1.000
_cell.angle_alpha   90.00
_cell.angle_beta   90.00
_cell.angle_gamma   90.00
#
_symmetry.space_group_name_H-M   'P 1'
#
loop_
_entity.id
_entity.type
_entity.pdbx_description
1 polymer ?
#
loop_
_entity_poly.entity_id
_entity_poly.type
_entity_poly.pdbx_seq_one_letter_code
_entity_poly.pdbx_strand_id
1 'polypeptide(L)'
;MGFLIPLNLPTLQLHKFLHMSTSPFPLLTTWVELPKNTDFTIYNLPFGVFKSKKLSPRIGMAIGDQVIDLSILDQEGFFSNLFLPEGIFIKDSLNDLIGLGKVKTKKIRERVQQLLLQENEELRTHSIRGKVLIKSKEVVMLLPVKIGDYTDFYSSIEHATNVGKMFRDPENALLPNWRHLPVGYHGRASSIVVSGTPIHRPKGQFKDANMDKPAFGPSRSMDFELELAFITGKSTQLGESIAAQEAEDYIFGMVLFNDWSARDIQAWEYVPLGPFLGKNFGSSISAWVVPLEALEPFRLAGPVQEPEVLPYLSCSKAHNFDIQLEVWLQPDGKEASKICTSNFKYMYWNMAQQLAHHTVNGCNVNIGDLMASGTISGPTEDSFGSLLELSWKGTRPLTLATGESRTFIQDNDTVVMRGYCEKEGIRVGFGEVRGKLLPAT
;
A
#
# COMPACT_ATOMS: atom_id res chain seq x y z
N MET A 1 -68.57 -20.47 47.60
CA MET A 1 -67.58 -21.59 47.65
C MET A 1 -67.02 -21.79 46.26
N GLY A 2 -65.89 -21.23 45.99
CA GLY A 2 -65.16 -21.36 44.69
C GLY A 2 -63.72 -21.70 45.01
N PHE A 3 -63.29 -22.89 44.60
CA PHE A 3 -61.95 -23.40 44.81
C PHE A 3 -61.00 -22.80 43.73
N LEU A 4 -59.94 -22.08 44.20
CA LEU A 4 -58.81 -21.69 43.37
C LEU A 4 -57.76 -22.79 43.38
N ILE A 5 -57.43 -23.31 42.21
CA ILE A 5 -56.29 -24.23 41.96
C ILE A 5 -55.08 -23.40 41.55
N PRO A 6 -53.91 -23.51 42.14
CA PRO A 6 -52.71 -22.84 41.65
C PRO A 6 -52.08 -23.54 40.47
N LEU A 7 -51.91 -22.86 39.37
CA LEU A 7 -51.12 -23.29 38.19
C LEU A 7 -49.63 -23.10 38.46
N ASN A 8 -48.92 -24.23 38.58
CA ASN A 8 -47.45 -24.26 38.54
C ASN A 8 -46.97 -24.04 37.07
N LEU A 9 -46.31 -22.93 36.82
CA LEU A 9 -45.57 -22.67 35.61
C LEU A 9 -44.13 -23.19 35.76
N PRO A 10 -43.60 -23.95 34.79
CA PRO A 10 -42.21 -24.38 34.83
C PRO A 10 -41.27 -23.22 34.42
N THR A 11 -40.20 -23.10 35.19
CA THR A 11 -39.09 -22.19 34.99
C THR A 11 -38.50 -22.34 33.58
N LEU A 12 -38.63 -21.32 32.76
CA LEU A 12 -37.92 -21.24 31.46
C LEU A 12 -36.42 -21.07 31.74
N GLN A 13 -35.64 -22.10 31.35
CA GLN A 13 -34.20 -21.98 31.22
C GLN A 13 -33.89 -20.94 30.13
N LEU A 14 -33.21 -19.87 30.51
CA LEU A 14 -32.59 -18.93 29.57
C LEU A 14 -31.50 -19.70 28.76
N HIS A 15 -31.81 -20.07 27.54
CA HIS A 15 -30.82 -20.45 26.57
C HIS A 15 -29.94 -19.23 26.30
N LYS A 16 -28.65 -19.37 26.59
CA LYS A 16 -27.60 -18.50 26.09
C LYS A 16 -27.71 -18.44 24.59
N PHE A 17 -28.23 -17.33 24.04
CA PHE A 17 -28.06 -17.02 22.65
C PHE A 17 -26.57 -16.80 22.41
N LEU A 18 -25.90 -17.77 21.80
CA LEU A 18 -24.64 -17.57 21.13
C LEU A 18 -24.87 -16.47 20.10
N HIS A 19 -24.18 -15.34 20.23
CA HIS A 19 -24.05 -14.38 19.16
C HIS A 19 -23.44 -15.10 17.96
N MET A 20 -24.25 -15.53 17.02
CA MET A 20 -23.79 -15.91 15.68
C MET A 20 -23.24 -14.65 15.05
N SER A 21 -21.96 -14.65 14.72
CA SER A 21 -21.30 -13.62 13.92
C SER A 21 -22.12 -13.38 12.66
N THR A 22 -22.59 -12.16 12.44
CA THR A 22 -23.32 -11.74 11.23
C THR A 22 -22.39 -11.43 10.07
N SER A 23 -21.09 -11.71 10.22
CA SER A 23 -20.10 -11.49 9.18
C SER A 23 -20.38 -12.40 7.98
N PRO A 24 -20.44 -11.86 6.74
CA PRO A 24 -20.56 -12.65 5.53
C PRO A 24 -19.28 -13.45 5.23
N PHE A 25 -18.20 -13.23 5.97
CA PHE A 25 -16.93 -13.91 5.80
C PHE A 25 -16.72 -14.93 6.93
N PRO A 26 -16.37 -16.20 6.62
CA PRO A 26 -16.14 -17.22 7.64
C PRO A 26 -14.90 -16.86 8.47
N LEU A 27 -14.99 -17.04 9.80
CA LEU A 27 -13.83 -16.92 10.68
C LEU A 27 -12.93 -18.15 10.48
N LEU A 28 -11.79 -17.92 9.83
CA LEU A 28 -10.77 -18.93 9.61
C LEU A 28 -9.79 -18.98 10.78
N THR A 29 -9.40 -20.18 11.17
CA THR A 29 -8.33 -20.43 12.13
C THR A 29 -7.18 -21.17 11.47
N THR A 30 -5.96 -20.97 11.98
CA THR A 30 -4.74 -21.59 11.42
C THR A 30 -3.97 -22.34 12.50
N TRP A 31 -3.30 -23.41 12.11
CA TRP A 31 -2.36 -24.14 12.98
C TRP A 31 -1.00 -23.44 13.12
N VAL A 32 -0.73 -22.43 12.29
CA VAL A 32 0.48 -21.61 12.43
C VAL A 32 0.32 -20.65 13.60
N GLU A 33 1.27 -20.63 14.50
CA GLU A 33 1.30 -19.69 15.61
C GLU A 33 1.51 -18.25 15.06
N LEU A 34 0.57 -17.37 15.34
CA LEU A 34 0.59 -15.98 14.86
C LEU A 34 0.93 -15.03 16.01
N PRO A 35 1.88 -14.09 15.81
CA PRO A 35 2.08 -12.99 16.72
C PRO A 35 0.80 -12.16 16.89
N LYS A 36 0.59 -11.62 18.09
CA LYS A 36 -0.54 -10.73 18.35
C LYS A 36 -0.47 -9.50 17.43
N ASN A 37 -1.59 -9.13 16.84
CA ASN A 37 -1.73 -8.00 15.93
C ASN A 37 -0.84 -8.08 14.68
N THR A 38 -0.52 -9.29 14.21
CA THR A 38 0.22 -9.46 12.95
C THR A 38 -0.59 -8.95 11.76
N ASP A 39 0.10 -8.33 10.80
CA ASP A 39 -0.46 -7.94 9.52
C ASP A 39 -0.70 -9.15 8.59
N PHE A 40 0.05 -10.22 8.82
CA PHE A 40 0.09 -11.39 7.95
C PHE A 40 -0.71 -12.54 8.54
N THR A 41 -2.03 -12.37 8.53
CA THR A 41 -3.00 -13.38 8.98
C THR A 41 -3.32 -14.40 7.87
N ILE A 42 -4.10 -15.43 8.21
CA ILE A 42 -4.63 -16.42 7.25
C ILE A 42 -5.50 -15.76 6.16
N TYR A 43 -6.06 -14.58 6.42
CA TYR A 43 -6.86 -13.82 5.46
C TYR A 43 -6.02 -13.02 4.48
N ASN A 44 -4.78 -12.69 4.82
CA ASN A 44 -3.90 -11.87 4.01
C ASN A 44 -3.15 -12.71 2.97
N LEU A 45 -2.13 -13.43 3.40
CA LEU A 45 -1.24 -14.23 2.55
C LEU A 45 -0.73 -13.43 1.34
N PRO A 46 -0.03 -12.30 1.55
CA PRO A 46 0.49 -11.48 0.46
C PRO A 46 1.68 -12.16 -0.22
N PHE A 47 1.90 -11.83 -1.48
CA PHE A 47 3.03 -12.33 -2.26
C PHE A 47 4.26 -11.42 -2.11
N GLY A 48 5.44 -12.02 -2.15
CA GLY A 48 6.71 -11.30 -2.14
C GLY A 48 7.84 -12.12 -2.73
N VAL A 49 8.99 -11.49 -2.91
CA VAL A 49 10.23 -12.12 -3.36
C VAL A 49 11.27 -12.04 -2.26
N PHE A 50 11.89 -13.16 -1.96
CA PHE A 50 12.90 -13.23 -0.91
C PHE A 50 14.13 -14.05 -1.33
N LYS A 51 15.23 -13.83 -0.64
CA LYS A 51 16.45 -14.66 -0.71
C LYS A 51 17.01 -14.89 0.69
N SER A 52 17.89 -15.84 0.83
CA SER A 52 18.68 -16.02 2.06
C SER A 52 20.14 -16.33 1.72
N LYS A 53 20.99 -16.52 2.73
CA LYS A 53 22.38 -16.96 2.50
C LYS A 53 22.47 -18.30 1.76
N LYS A 54 21.45 -19.15 1.86
CA LYS A 54 21.41 -20.51 1.30
C LYS A 54 20.47 -20.65 0.10
N LEU A 55 19.59 -19.67 -0.13
CA LEU A 55 18.51 -19.75 -1.11
C LEU A 55 18.63 -18.58 -2.10
N SER A 56 18.68 -18.90 -3.39
CA SER A 56 18.54 -17.91 -4.48
C SER A 56 17.19 -17.19 -4.40
N PRO A 57 17.01 -16.05 -5.08
CA PRO A 57 15.74 -15.35 -5.17
C PRO A 57 14.59 -16.29 -5.55
N ARG A 58 13.46 -16.17 -4.82
CA ARG A 58 12.26 -16.99 -5.02
C ARG A 58 11.01 -16.33 -4.46
N ILE A 59 9.88 -16.80 -4.90
CA ILE A 59 8.58 -16.27 -4.54
C ILE A 59 8.07 -16.97 -3.26
N GLY A 60 7.54 -16.17 -2.35
CA GLY A 60 6.91 -16.64 -1.12
C GLY A 60 5.67 -15.85 -0.75
N MET A 61 5.02 -16.30 0.30
CA MET A 61 3.90 -15.61 0.95
C MET A 61 4.20 -15.38 2.43
N ALA A 62 3.65 -14.33 3.01
CA ALA A 62 3.82 -14.09 4.44
C ALA A 62 2.69 -14.72 5.26
N ILE A 63 3.04 -15.28 6.43
CA ILE A 63 2.12 -15.71 7.48
C ILE A 63 2.77 -15.47 8.85
N GLY A 64 2.15 -14.63 9.69
CA GLY A 64 2.73 -14.26 10.99
C GLY A 64 4.12 -13.63 10.86
N ASP A 65 5.10 -14.20 11.51
CA ASP A 65 6.51 -13.84 11.45
C ASP A 65 7.34 -14.76 10.51
N GLN A 66 6.67 -15.43 9.57
CA GLN A 66 7.27 -16.44 8.69
C GLN A 66 6.99 -16.15 7.21
N VAL A 67 7.88 -16.65 6.37
CA VAL A 67 7.74 -16.68 4.91
C VAL A 67 7.50 -18.12 4.48
N ILE A 68 6.48 -18.34 3.68
CA ILE A 68 6.13 -19.61 3.05
C ILE A 68 6.89 -19.70 1.74
N ASP A 69 7.79 -20.67 1.60
CA ASP A 69 8.51 -20.92 0.34
C ASP A 69 7.61 -21.70 -0.64
N LEU A 70 7.07 -21.00 -1.64
CA LEU A 70 6.17 -21.61 -2.62
C LEU A 70 6.91 -22.60 -3.53
N SER A 71 8.21 -22.44 -3.73
CA SER A 71 8.99 -23.35 -4.58
C SER A 71 9.12 -24.73 -3.97
N ILE A 72 9.21 -24.83 -2.64
CA ILE A 72 9.24 -26.13 -1.95
C ILE A 72 7.86 -26.79 -2.00
N LEU A 73 6.77 -26.02 -1.83
CA LEU A 73 5.42 -26.56 -1.98
C LEU A 73 5.18 -27.14 -3.39
N ASP A 74 5.68 -26.44 -4.41
CA ASP A 74 5.54 -26.88 -5.81
C ASP A 74 6.34 -28.16 -6.09
N GLN A 75 7.58 -28.23 -5.65
CA GLN A 75 8.45 -29.41 -5.77
C GLN A 75 7.89 -30.66 -5.11
N GLU A 76 7.16 -30.50 -4.02
CA GLU A 76 6.49 -31.58 -3.29
C GLU A 76 5.07 -31.87 -3.81
N GLY A 77 4.66 -31.24 -4.92
CA GLY A 77 3.43 -31.53 -5.63
C GLY A 77 2.15 -30.91 -5.05
N PHE A 78 2.24 -29.98 -4.08
CA PHE A 78 1.06 -29.34 -3.48
C PHE A 78 0.25 -28.49 -4.47
N PHE A 79 0.84 -28.13 -5.63
CA PHE A 79 0.19 -27.39 -6.71
C PHE A 79 0.00 -28.19 -8.00
N SER A 80 0.19 -29.53 -7.99
CA SER A 80 0.15 -30.36 -9.20
C SER A 80 -1.15 -30.24 -9.99
N ASN A 81 -2.28 -30.02 -9.34
CA ASN A 81 -3.59 -29.82 -9.97
C ASN A 81 -3.77 -28.43 -10.61
N LEU A 82 -2.84 -27.50 -10.42
CA LEU A 82 -2.89 -26.16 -10.99
C LEU A 82 -2.18 -26.04 -12.34
N PHE A 83 -1.41 -27.07 -12.75
CA PHE A 83 -0.66 -27.09 -14.02
C PHE A 83 0.17 -25.82 -14.21
N LEU A 84 1.06 -25.55 -13.27
CA LEU A 84 1.92 -24.36 -13.28
C LEU A 84 3.16 -24.60 -14.16
N PRO A 85 3.72 -23.56 -14.78
CA PRO A 85 5.01 -23.65 -15.47
C PRO A 85 6.12 -24.06 -14.51
N GLU A 86 7.05 -24.91 -14.98
CA GLU A 86 8.22 -25.32 -14.21
C GLU A 86 9.05 -24.12 -13.74
N GLY A 87 9.45 -24.12 -12.48
CA GLY A 87 10.29 -23.10 -11.89
C GLY A 87 9.62 -21.72 -11.72
N ILE A 88 8.28 -21.63 -11.83
CA ILE A 88 7.54 -20.37 -11.71
C ILE A 88 7.81 -19.65 -10.39
N PHE A 89 8.09 -20.37 -9.32
CA PHE A 89 8.39 -19.81 -8.00
C PHE A 89 9.89 -19.56 -7.74
N ILE A 90 10.79 -19.98 -8.65
CA ILE A 90 12.23 -19.72 -8.57
C ILE A 90 12.56 -18.54 -9.49
N LYS A 91 12.08 -17.37 -9.11
CA LYS A 91 12.20 -16.10 -9.86
C LYS A 91 12.61 -14.97 -8.94
N ASP A 92 13.23 -13.95 -9.51
CA ASP A 92 13.66 -12.73 -8.82
C ASP A 92 12.59 -11.61 -8.85
N SER A 93 11.41 -11.90 -9.40
CA SER A 93 10.25 -11.00 -9.43
C SER A 93 8.94 -11.78 -9.58
N LEU A 94 7.83 -11.14 -9.24
CA LEU A 94 6.48 -11.71 -9.38
C LEU A 94 5.93 -11.61 -10.80
N ASN A 95 6.59 -10.90 -11.73
CA ASN A 95 6.01 -10.58 -13.05
C ASN A 95 5.53 -11.83 -13.80
N ASP A 96 6.32 -12.90 -13.85
CA ASP A 96 5.92 -14.15 -14.53
C ASP A 96 4.73 -14.82 -13.83
N LEU A 97 4.72 -14.82 -12.48
CA LEU A 97 3.60 -15.34 -11.68
C LEU A 97 2.31 -14.54 -11.93
N ILE A 98 2.41 -13.21 -11.90
CA ILE A 98 1.31 -12.30 -12.21
C ILE A 98 0.79 -12.55 -13.63
N GLY A 99 1.69 -12.81 -14.58
CA GLY A 99 1.38 -13.13 -15.97
C GLY A 99 0.53 -14.38 -16.16
N LEU A 100 0.44 -15.28 -15.16
CA LEU A 100 -0.50 -16.41 -15.19
C LEU A 100 -1.96 -15.96 -15.09
N GLY A 101 -2.21 -14.72 -14.69
CA GLY A 101 -3.52 -14.11 -14.53
C GLY A 101 -4.17 -14.35 -13.17
N LYS A 102 -5.12 -13.49 -12.82
CA LYS A 102 -5.79 -13.47 -11.50
C LYS A 102 -6.39 -14.82 -11.07
N VAL A 103 -6.97 -15.58 -12.01
CA VAL A 103 -7.57 -16.88 -11.68
C VAL A 103 -6.53 -17.86 -11.14
N LYS A 104 -5.33 -17.89 -11.72
CA LYS A 104 -4.25 -18.78 -11.28
C LYS A 104 -3.64 -18.31 -9.96
N THR A 105 -3.32 -17.04 -9.84
CA THR A 105 -2.72 -16.48 -8.62
C THR A 105 -3.67 -16.61 -7.42
N LYS A 106 -4.98 -16.38 -7.62
CA LYS A 106 -6.02 -16.64 -6.62
C LYS A 106 -6.05 -18.11 -6.18
N LYS A 107 -6.03 -19.06 -7.12
CA LYS A 107 -6.02 -20.50 -6.80
C LYS A 107 -4.75 -20.90 -6.02
N ILE A 108 -3.60 -20.36 -6.35
CA ILE A 108 -2.36 -20.58 -5.58
C ILE A 108 -2.56 -20.09 -4.13
N ARG A 109 -3.05 -18.86 -3.95
CA ARG A 109 -3.30 -18.29 -2.63
C ARG A 109 -4.33 -19.11 -1.84
N GLU A 110 -5.45 -19.48 -2.45
CA GLU A 110 -6.49 -20.31 -1.84
C GLU A 110 -5.94 -21.68 -1.42
N ARG A 111 -5.07 -22.30 -2.25
CA ARG A 111 -4.44 -23.58 -1.91
C ARG A 111 -3.51 -23.44 -0.71
N VAL A 112 -2.70 -22.41 -0.66
CA VAL A 112 -1.85 -22.10 0.51
C VAL A 112 -2.72 -21.86 1.75
N GLN A 113 -3.81 -21.09 1.63
CA GLN A 113 -4.75 -20.86 2.73
C GLN A 113 -5.33 -22.19 3.25
N GLN A 114 -5.76 -23.08 2.37
CA GLN A 114 -6.27 -24.41 2.74
C GLN A 114 -5.23 -25.22 3.51
N LEU A 115 -3.97 -25.24 3.07
CA LEU A 115 -2.88 -25.96 3.73
C LEU A 115 -2.59 -25.44 5.15
N LEU A 116 -2.95 -24.18 5.44
CA LEU A 116 -2.70 -23.53 6.72
C LEU A 116 -3.91 -23.53 7.66
N LEU A 117 -5.08 -24.01 7.23
CA LEU A 117 -6.25 -24.12 8.10
C LEU A 117 -6.00 -25.04 9.28
N GLN A 118 -6.59 -24.73 10.43
CA GLN A 118 -6.41 -25.47 11.69
C GLN A 118 -6.70 -26.97 11.55
N GLU A 119 -7.72 -27.33 10.76
CA GLU A 119 -8.17 -28.70 10.53
C GLU A 119 -7.39 -29.43 9.42
N ASN A 120 -6.55 -28.73 8.64
CA ASN A 120 -5.81 -29.35 7.54
C ASN A 120 -4.48 -29.94 8.05
N GLU A 121 -4.27 -31.23 7.83
CA GLU A 121 -3.07 -31.94 8.26
C GLU A 121 -2.04 -32.15 7.14
N GLU A 122 -2.37 -31.87 5.87
CA GLU A 122 -1.49 -32.16 4.72
C GLU A 122 -0.09 -31.59 4.89
N LEU A 123 0.03 -30.27 5.15
CA LEU A 123 1.33 -29.62 5.40
C LEU A 123 1.70 -29.68 6.87
N ARG A 124 0.73 -29.62 7.77
CA ARG A 124 0.96 -29.58 9.22
C ARG A 124 1.79 -30.74 9.73
N THR A 125 1.52 -31.96 9.24
CA THR A 125 2.21 -33.20 9.61
C THR A 125 3.32 -33.59 8.64
N HIS A 126 3.48 -32.89 7.52
CA HIS A 126 4.43 -33.22 6.47
C HIS A 126 5.87 -32.94 6.93
N SER A 127 6.82 -33.80 6.54
CA SER A 127 8.24 -33.71 6.91
C SER A 127 8.94 -32.42 6.41
N ILE A 128 8.40 -31.81 5.31
CA ILE A 128 8.96 -30.57 4.76
C ILE A 128 8.50 -29.30 5.48
N ARG A 129 7.54 -29.39 6.41
CA ARG A 129 6.97 -28.20 7.09
C ARG A 129 8.02 -27.19 7.56
N GLY A 130 9.08 -27.69 8.19
CA GLY A 130 10.17 -26.85 8.70
C GLY A 130 11.06 -26.24 7.61
N LYS A 131 10.98 -26.72 6.36
CA LYS A 131 11.67 -26.12 5.20
C LYS A 131 10.80 -25.09 4.50
N VAL A 132 9.49 -25.28 4.48
CA VAL A 132 8.50 -24.39 3.86
C VAL A 132 8.33 -23.11 4.66
N LEU A 133 8.27 -23.20 6.00
CA LEU A 133 8.04 -22.07 6.91
C LEU A 133 9.38 -21.55 7.43
N ILE A 134 9.85 -20.45 6.87
CA ILE A 134 11.12 -19.81 7.17
C ILE A 134 10.86 -18.55 8.01
N LYS A 135 11.58 -18.35 9.11
CA LYS A 135 11.44 -17.14 9.92
C LYS A 135 11.82 -15.89 9.09
N SER A 136 11.00 -14.84 9.15
CA SER A 136 11.22 -13.60 8.38
C SER A 136 12.58 -12.96 8.63
N LYS A 137 13.13 -13.09 9.84
CA LYS A 137 14.49 -12.60 10.19
C LYS A 137 15.65 -13.36 9.50
N GLU A 138 15.39 -14.50 8.90
CA GLU A 138 16.40 -15.35 8.22
C GLU A 138 16.48 -15.08 6.72
N VAL A 139 15.60 -14.23 6.21
CA VAL A 139 15.52 -13.88 4.79
C VAL A 139 15.75 -12.40 4.57
N VAL A 140 16.10 -12.06 3.33
CA VAL A 140 16.16 -10.69 2.83
C VAL A 140 15.09 -10.54 1.77
N MET A 141 14.17 -9.60 1.97
CA MET A 141 13.15 -9.29 0.99
C MET A 141 13.74 -8.46 -0.16
N LEU A 142 13.23 -8.69 -1.35
CA LEU A 142 13.62 -7.99 -2.58
C LEU A 142 12.45 -7.15 -3.09
N LEU A 143 12.69 -6.32 -4.11
CA LEU A 143 11.59 -5.69 -4.85
C LEU A 143 10.66 -6.78 -5.37
N PRO A 144 9.34 -6.68 -5.10
CA PRO A 144 8.42 -7.75 -5.46
C PRO A 144 8.22 -7.89 -6.97
N VAL A 145 8.37 -6.80 -7.72
CA VAL A 145 8.20 -6.78 -9.19
C VAL A 145 9.37 -6.06 -9.87
N LYS A 146 9.63 -6.41 -11.11
CA LYS A 146 10.42 -5.59 -12.04
C LYS A 146 9.49 -4.51 -12.57
N ILE A 147 9.69 -3.28 -12.10
CA ILE A 147 8.87 -2.13 -12.46
C ILE A 147 9.36 -1.61 -13.82
N GLY A 148 8.49 -1.66 -14.83
CA GLY A 148 8.77 -1.10 -16.15
C GLY A 148 8.60 0.41 -16.15
N ASP A 149 7.39 0.84 -15.85
CA ASP A 149 7.00 2.24 -15.77
C ASP A 149 6.36 2.57 -14.41
N TYR A 150 6.45 3.84 -14.02
CA TYR A 150 5.87 4.37 -12.79
C TYR A 150 5.13 5.66 -13.11
N THR A 151 3.86 5.70 -12.71
CA THR A 151 3.02 6.89 -12.77
C THR A 151 2.58 7.24 -11.36
N ASP A 152 2.71 8.53 -11.01
CA ASP A 152 2.22 9.06 -9.76
C ASP A 152 1.04 9.99 -10.00
N PHE A 153 -0.03 9.79 -9.23
CA PHE A 153 -1.24 10.59 -9.29
C PHE A 153 -1.30 11.64 -8.18
N TYR A 154 -2.35 12.41 -8.15
CA TYR A 154 -2.59 13.48 -7.19
C TYR A 154 -4.05 13.45 -6.72
N SER A 155 -4.45 12.31 -6.12
CA SER A 155 -5.86 11.90 -6.04
C SER A 155 -6.56 12.21 -4.72
N SER A 156 -5.86 12.77 -3.70
CA SER A 156 -6.48 13.25 -2.46
C SER A 156 -6.94 14.69 -2.58
N ILE A 157 -8.23 14.95 -2.37
CA ILE A 157 -8.78 16.31 -2.41
C ILE A 157 -8.26 17.16 -1.26
N GLU A 158 -8.04 16.55 -0.09
CA GLU A 158 -7.48 17.22 1.08
C GLU A 158 -6.07 17.69 0.81
N HIS A 159 -5.20 16.78 0.34
CA HIS A 159 -3.82 17.12 -0.03
C HIS A 159 -3.76 18.22 -1.09
N ALA A 160 -4.51 18.04 -2.19
CA ALA A 160 -4.54 19.01 -3.29
C ALA A 160 -5.04 20.39 -2.84
N THR A 161 -6.02 20.43 -1.94
CA THR A 161 -6.56 21.66 -1.36
C THR A 161 -5.55 22.32 -0.42
N ASN A 162 -4.91 21.54 0.49
CA ASN A 162 -3.92 22.05 1.43
C ASN A 162 -2.72 22.67 0.70
N VAL A 163 -2.13 21.91 -0.23
CA VAL A 163 -1.02 22.41 -1.06
C VAL A 163 -1.47 23.64 -1.87
N GLY A 164 -2.68 23.60 -2.42
CA GLY A 164 -3.24 24.74 -3.13
C GLY A 164 -3.31 26.00 -2.26
N LYS A 165 -3.79 25.92 -1.04
CA LYS A 165 -3.85 27.04 -0.08
C LYS A 165 -2.48 27.58 0.30
N MET A 166 -1.43 26.76 0.30
CA MET A 166 -0.05 27.19 0.61
C MET A 166 0.61 27.99 -0.52
N PHE A 167 0.19 27.78 -1.77
CA PHE A 167 0.88 28.32 -2.94
C PHE A 167 0.00 29.19 -3.85
N ARG A 168 -1.30 29.23 -3.61
CA ARG A 168 -2.31 29.97 -4.42
C ARG A 168 -3.31 30.68 -3.51
N ASP A 169 -4.21 31.42 -4.13
CA ASP A 169 -5.37 31.98 -3.45
C ASP A 169 -6.21 30.84 -2.81
N PRO A 170 -6.49 30.89 -1.50
CA PRO A 170 -7.25 29.87 -0.80
C PRO A 170 -8.64 29.58 -1.39
N GLU A 171 -9.30 30.58 -2.00
CA GLU A 171 -10.61 30.40 -2.66
C GLU A 171 -10.48 29.61 -3.96
N ASN A 172 -9.29 29.61 -4.59
CA ASN A 172 -8.97 28.92 -5.83
C ASN A 172 -7.86 27.87 -5.60
N ALA A 173 -7.91 27.17 -4.47
CA ALA A 173 -6.87 26.20 -4.07
C ALA A 173 -6.72 25.04 -5.08
N LEU A 174 -7.83 24.50 -5.60
CA LEU A 174 -7.81 23.47 -6.63
C LEU A 174 -7.73 24.08 -8.03
N LEU A 175 -6.87 23.53 -8.88
CA LEU A 175 -6.84 23.88 -10.29
C LEU A 175 -8.14 23.42 -10.99
N PRO A 176 -8.61 24.13 -12.03
CA PRO A 176 -9.90 23.85 -12.69
C PRO A 176 -10.07 22.40 -13.16
N ASN A 177 -8.99 21.75 -13.62
CA ASN A 177 -9.02 20.39 -14.12
C ASN A 177 -9.04 19.31 -13.02
N TRP A 178 -8.68 19.65 -11.79
CA TRP A 178 -8.46 18.64 -10.72
C TRP A 178 -9.72 17.83 -10.39
N ARG A 179 -10.91 18.47 -10.42
CA ARG A 179 -12.20 17.81 -10.18
C ARG A 179 -12.76 17.06 -11.39
N HIS A 180 -12.10 17.13 -12.54
CA HIS A 180 -12.58 16.56 -13.79
C HIS A 180 -11.80 15.34 -14.26
N LEU A 181 -10.56 15.18 -13.80
CA LEU A 181 -9.69 14.06 -14.16
C LEU A 181 -8.64 13.78 -13.07
N PRO A 182 -8.19 12.52 -12.93
CA PRO A 182 -7.07 12.18 -12.08
C PRO A 182 -5.78 12.72 -12.68
N VAL A 183 -5.26 13.81 -12.09
CA VAL A 183 -3.99 14.41 -12.50
C VAL A 183 -2.84 13.49 -12.08
N GLY A 184 -1.85 13.29 -12.94
CA GLY A 184 -0.68 12.48 -12.67
C GLY A 184 0.54 12.93 -13.47
N TYR A 185 1.70 12.39 -13.13
CA TYR A 185 2.95 12.59 -13.86
C TYR A 185 3.73 11.26 -13.99
N HIS A 186 4.64 11.20 -14.96
CA HIS A 186 5.52 10.05 -15.12
C HIS A 186 6.67 10.12 -14.13
N GLY A 187 6.68 9.21 -13.17
CA GLY A 187 7.74 9.07 -12.18
C GLY A 187 8.94 8.28 -12.71
N ARG A 188 9.97 8.16 -11.88
CA ARG A 188 11.19 7.43 -12.23
C ARG A 188 11.20 6.02 -11.64
N ALA A 189 10.96 5.00 -12.47
CA ALA A 189 10.91 3.61 -12.05
C ALA A 189 12.26 3.09 -11.51
N SER A 190 13.38 3.53 -12.09
CA SER A 190 14.72 2.99 -11.78
C SER A 190 15.23 3.34 -10.37
N SER A 191 14.64 4.30 -9.69
CA SER A 191 15.00 4.71 -8.33
C SER A 191 13.99 4.26 -7.26
N ILE A 192 13.06 3.37 -7.61
CA ILE A 192 12.19 2.72 -6.65
C ILE A 192 12.95 1.59 -5.96
N VAL A 193 12.96 1.60 -4.63
CA VAL A 193 13.68 0.64 -3.80
C VAL A 193 12.73 -0.06 -2.81
N VAL A 194 13.12 -1.25 -2.37
CA VAL A 194 12.37 -1.99 -1.35
C VAL A 194 12.59 -1.39 0.04
N SER A 195 11.59 -1.49 0.90
CA SER A 195 11.63 -1.14 2.32
C SER A 195 12.92 -1.62 3.01
N GLY A 196 13.53 -0.75 3.81
CA GLY A 196 14.81 -0.97 4.47
C GLY A 196 16.03 -0.45 3.70
N THR A 197 15.88 -0.10 2.43
CA THR A 197 16.93 0.56 1.66
C THR A 197 17.02 2.04 2.06
N PRO A 198 18.21 2.56 2.46
CA PRO A 198 18.36 3.96 2.77
C PRO A 198 18.32 4.84 1.51
N ILE A 199 17.90 6.10 1.68
CA ILE A 199 17.85 7.12 0.62
C ILE A 199 18.89 8.19 0.93
N HIS A 200 19.67 8.61 -0.05
CA HIS A 200 20.58 9.74 0.10
C HIS A 200 19.85 11.05 -0.16
N ARG A 201 20.16 12.07 0.67
CA ARG A 201 19.68 13.45 0.44
C ARG A 201 20.14 13.92 -0.95
N PRO A 202 19.22 14.33 -1.84
CA PRO A 202 19.60 14.76 -3.19
C PRO A 202 20.23 16.16 -3.16
N LYS A 203 21.02 16.45 -4.19
CA LYS A 203 21.51 17.79 -4.52
C LYS A 203 20.77 18.32 -5.73
N GLY A 204 20.52 19.60 -5.75
CA GLY A 204 19.86 20.27 -6.87
C GLY A 204 19.97 21.78 -6.76
N GLN A 205 19.40 22.49 -7.72
CA GLN A 205 19.20 23.92 -7.62
C GLN A 205 17.94 24.20 -6.80
N PHE A 206 18.00 25.27 -6.02
CA PHE A 206 16.86 25.81 -5.29
C PHE A 206 16.95 27.32 -5.20
N LYS A 207 15.82 28.00 -5.05
CA LYS A 207 15.75 29.43 -4.91
C LYS A 207 14.61 29.80 -3.96
N ASP A 208 14.96 30.46 -2.84
CA ASP A 208 13.98 31.05 -1.95
C ASP A 208 13.63 32.47 -2.42
N ALA A 209 12.53 33.02 -1.90
CA ALA A 209 12.07 34.35 -2.22
C ALA A 209 13.10 35.44 -1.90
N ASN A 210 13.96 35.21 -0.89
CA ASN A 210 14.99 36.17 -0.42
C ASN A 210 16.33 36.00 -1.14
N MET A 211 16.42 35.13 -2.15
CA MET A 211 17.67 34.91 -2.89
C MET A 211 17.63 35.61 -4.24
N ASP A 212 18.67 36.37 -4.59
CA ASP A 212 18.78 36.99 -5.93
C ASP A 212 19.00 35.97 -7.03
N LYS A 213 19.80 34.93 -6.73
CA LYS A 213 20.16 33.85 -7.68
C LYS A 213 19.91 32.50 -7.07
N PRO A 214 19.65 31.45 -7.91
CA PRO A 214 19.55 30.07 -7.41
C PRO A 214 20.89 29.63 -6.81
N ALA A 215 20.83 28.80 -5.77
CA ALA A 215 21.96 28.07 -5.22
C ALA A 215 21.92 26.62 -5.65
N PHE A 216 23.06 25.92 -5.60
CA PHE A 216 23.19 24.51 -5.80
C PHE A 216 23.74 23.86 -4.54
N GLY A 217 23.12 22.78 -4.08
CA GLY A 217 23.55 22.04 -2.89
C GLY A 217 22.57 20.97 -2.46
N PRO A 218 22.82 20.36 -1.28
CA PRO A 218 21.87 19.42 -0.69
C PRO A 218 20.52 20.07 -0.42
N SER A 219 19.43 19.34 -0.69
CA SER A 219 18.08 19.78 -0.34
C SER A 219 17.95 20.08 1.16
N ARG A 220 17.32 21.20 1.51
CA ARG A 220 17.06 21.65 2.88
C ARG A 220 15.68 21.26 3.37
N SER A 221 14.81 20.79 2.46
CA SER A 221 13.39 20.54 2.73
C SER A 221 13.01 19.11 2.30
N MET A 222 13.63 18.12 2.96
CA MET A 222 13.32 16.71 2.72
C MET A 222 12.00 16.32 3.34
N ASP A 223 11.17 15.64 2.57
CA ASP A 223 9.81 15.23 2.94
C ASP A 223 9.52 13.78 2.54
N PHE A 224 8.48 13.23 3.11
CA PHE A 224 7.83 11.98 2.69
C PHE A 224 6.45 12.28 2.10
N GLU A 225 5.94 11.39 1.29
CA GLU A 225 4.53 11.33 0.92
C GLU A 225 3.98 9.94 1.24
N LEU A 226 2.95 9.92 2.10
CA LEU A 226 2.24 8.70 2.47
C LEU A 226 1.31 8.29 1.35
N GLU A 227 1.59 7.15 0.73
CA GLU A 227 0.85 6.65 -0.42
C GLU A 227 0.60 5.15 -0.37
N LEU A 228 -0.31 4.70 -1.21
CA LEU A 228 -0.44 3.34 -1.70
C LEU A 228 -0.20 3.34 -3.21
N ALA A 229 0.35 2.25 -3.71
CA ALA A 229 0.46 2.03 -5.13
C ALA A 229 -0.16 0.70 -5.52
N PHE A 230 -0.79 0.63 -6.69
CA PHE A 230 -1.21 -0.63 -7.26
C PHE A 230 -0.25 -1.10 -8.34
N ILE A 231 -0.16 -2.42 -8.48
CA ILE A 231 0.67 -3.10 -9.47
C ILE A 231 -0.24 -3.66 -10.57
N THR A 232 0.07 -3.35 -11.82
CA THR A 232 -0.68 -3.86 -12.95
C THR A 232 -0.49 -5.36 -13.11
N GLY A 233 -1.58 -6.07 -13.34
CA GLY A 233 -1.65 -7.52 -13.41
C GLY A 233 -1.85 -8.08 -14.83
N LYS A 234 -2.08 -7.21 -15.81
CA LYS A 234 -2.34 -7.58 -17.21
C LYS A 234 -1.83 -6.47 -18.13
N SER A 235 -1.20 -6.82 -19.22
CA SER A 235 -0.75 -5.87 -20.24
C SER A 235 -1.84 -5.53 -21.23
N THR A 236 -1.73 -4.33 -21.85
CA THR A 236 -2.50 -3.91 -23.03
C THR A 236 -1.57 -3.67 -24.22
N GLN A 237 -2.13 -3.64 -25.42
CA GLN A 237 -1.41 -3.20 -26.61
C GLN A 237 -1.50 -1.67 -26.77
N LEU A 238 -0.53 -1.08 -27.45
CA LEU A 238 -0.58 0.34 -27.80
C LEU A 238 -1.85 0.63 -28.64
N GLY A 239 -2.61 1.63 -28.24
CA GLY A 239 -3.89 1.99 -28.82
C GLY A 239 -5.11 1.39 -28.10
N GLU A 240 -4.93 0.45 -27.17
CA GLU A 240 -6.01 -0.08 -26.34
C GLU A 240 -6.24 0.79 -25.09
N SER A 241 -7.50 0.92 -24.68
CA SER A 241 -7.91 1.60 -23.45
C SER A 241 -8.62 0.64 -22.50
N ILE A 242 -8.55 0.92 -21.21
CA ILE A 242 -9.22 0.15 -20.16
C ILE A 242 -10.41 0.97 -19.63
N ALA A 243 -11.60 0.39 -19.69
CA ALA A 243 -12.78 1.02 -19.09
C ALA A 243 -12.69 0.99 -17.55
N ALA A 244 -13.15 2.05 -16.88
CA ALA A 244 -13.11 2.11 -15.40
C ALA A 244 -13.80 0.92 -14.72
N GLN A 245 -14.86 0.39 -15.33
CA GLN A 245 -15.58 -0.79 -14.82
C GLN A 245 -14.77 -2.09 -14.87
N GLU A 246 -13.78 -2.18 -15.80
CA GLU A 246 -12.93 -3.36 -16.02
C GLU A 246 -11.54 -3.20 -15.38
N ALA A 247 -11.22 -2.01 -14.89
CA ALA A 247 -9.87 -1.65 -14.44
C ALA A 247 -9.32 -2.59 -13.36
N GLU A 248 -10.15 -3.08 -12.44
CA GLU A 248 -9.69 -4.01 -11.41
C GLU A 248 -9.19 -5.35 -11.97
N ASP A 249 -9.62 -5.76 -13.17
CA ASP A 249 -9.12 -6.99 -13.81
C ASP A 249 -7.67 -6.84 -14.27
N TYR A 250 -7.20 -5.60 -14.37
CA TYR A 250 -5.83 -5.25 -14.71
C TYR A 250 -4.96 -4.92 -13.50
N ILE A 251 -5.50 -4.97 -12.28
CA ILE A 251 -4.77 -4.70 -11.03
C ILE A 251 -4.52 -6.01 -10.30
N PHE A 252 -3.27 -6.34 -10.03
CA PHE A 252 -2.90 -7.55 -9.27
C PHE A 252 -3.10 -7.35 -7.76
N GLY A 253 -2.55 -6.26 -7.22
CA GLY A 253 -2.59 -5.98 -5.79
C GLY A 253 -1.98 -4.62 -5.47
N MET A 254 -1.85 -4.33 -4.18
CA MET A 254 -1.38 -3.05 -3.68
C MET A 254 -0.17 -3.20 -2.76
N VAL A 255 0.64 -2.15 -2.69
CA VAL A 255 1.79 -1.98 -1.79
C VAL A 255 1.72 -0.62 -1.10
N LEU A 256 2.32 -0.50 0.10
CA LEU A 256 2.64 0.82 0.67
C LEU A 256 3.72 1.49 -0.17
N PHE A 257 3.62 2.81 -0.30
CA PHE A 257 4.53 3.60 -1.10
C PHE A 257 4.92 4.89 -0.35
N ASN A 258 6.18 5.27 -0.40
CA ASN A 258 6.68 6.56 0.06
C ASN A 258 7.36 7.26 -1.12
N ASP A 259 6.77 8.34 -1.59
CA ASP A 259 7.39 9.20 -2.60
C ASP A 259 8.23 10.29 -1.93
N TRP A 260 9.52 10.01 -1.75
CA TRP A 260 10.46 10.94 -1.13
C TRP A 260 10.53 12.23 -1.93
N SER A 261 10.45 13.37 -1.25
CA SER A 261 10.35 14.69 -1.88
C SER A 261 11.40 15.66 -1.36
N ALA A 262 12.08 16.34 -2.28
CA ALA A 262 12.97 17.46 -2.00
C ALA A 262 12.23 18.77 -2.36
N ARG A 263 11.49 19.33 -1.39
CA ARG A 263 10.49 20.39 -1.65
C ARG A 263 11.08 21.70 -2.18
N ASP A 264 12.27 22.06 -1.74
CA ASP A 264 12.96 23.26 -2.21
C ASP A 264 13.45 23.11 -3.66
N ILE A 265 14.00 21.95 -4.03
CA ILE A 265 14.37 21.64 -5.40
C ILE A 265 13.10 21.55 -6.28
N GLN A 266 12.07 20.84 -5.81
CA GLN A 266 10.79 20.71 -6.52
C GLN A 266 10.17 22.09 -6.81
N ALA A 267 10.11 22.97 -5.83
CA ALA A 267 9.51 24.31 -5.96
C ALA A 267 10.20 25.17 -7.03
N TRP A 268 11.50 24.97 -7.25
CA TRP A 268 12.27 25.73 -8.21
C TRP A 268 12.10 25.21 -9.65
N GLU A 269 11.98 23.89 -9.86
CA GLU A 269 12.07 23.31 -11.20
C GLU A 269 10.75 22.76 -11.77
N TYR A 270 9.66 22.64 -10.97
CA TYR A 270 8.45 21.92 -11.41
C TYR A 270 7.69 22.61 -12.54
N VAL A 271 7.87 23.92 -12.73
CA VAL A 271 7.28 24.68 -13.83
C VAL A 271 8.33 24.79 -14.95
N PRO A 272 7.99 24.44 -16.23
CA PRO A 272 6.64 24.20 -16.78
C PRO A 272 6.23 22.73 -16.93
N LEU A 273 7.11 21.74 -16.67
CA LEU A 273 6.87 20.34 -17.09
C LEU A 273 6.48 19.39 -15.94
N GLY A 274 6.43 19.87 -14.71
CA GLY A 274 6.14 19.07 -13.53
C GLY A 274 7.40 18.67 -12.74
N PRO A 275 7.27 17.85 -11.67
CA PRO A 275 8.39 17.51 -10.80
C PRO A 275 9.43 16.64 -11.51
N PHE A 276 10.72 16.86 -11.18
CA PHE A 276 11.84 16.12 -11.78
C PHE A 276 12.87 15.74 -10.70
N LEU A 277 13.96 16.54 -10.50
CA LEU A 277 15.00 16.24 -9.50
C LEU A 277 14.48 16.24 -8.06
N GLY A 278 13.41 16.97 -7.80
CA GLY A 278 12.74 16.99 -6.50
C GLY A 278 12.06 15.67 -6.13
N LYS A 279 11.94 14.71 -7.08
CA LYS A 279 11.23 13.44 -6.93
C LYS A 279 12.04 12.22 -7.39
N ASN A 280 12.79 12.32 -8.48
CA ASN A 280 13.38 11.15 -9.15
C ASN A 280 14.56 10.50 -8.40
N PHE A 281 14.97 11.03 -7.26
CA PHE A 281 16.10 10.51 -6.48
C PHE A 281 15.77 9.26 -5.65
N GLY A 282 14.50 8.97 -5.41
CA GLY A 282 14.11 7.77 -4.68
C GLY A 282 12.64 7.70 -4.32
N SER A 283 12.06 6.50 -4.40
CA SER A 283 10.78 6.12 -3.83
C SER A 283 10.92 4.77 -3.15
N SER A 284 10.16 4.49 -2.11
CA SER A 284 10.26 3.23 -1.34
C SER A 284 8.93 2.50 -1.32
N ILE A 285 8.97 1.15 -1.50
CA ILE A 285 7.76 0.31 -1.45
C ILE A 285 7.86 -0.80 -0.41
N SER A 286 6.71 -1.27 0.10
CA SER A 286 6.65 -2.47 0.92
C SER A 286 7.04 -3.71 0.11
N ALA A 287 7.64 -4.69 0.79
CA ALA A 287 8.12 -5.91 0.13
C ALA A 287 7.00 -6.91 -0.21
N TRP A 288 5.83 -6.73 0.37
CA TRP A 288 4.69 -7.62 0.24
C TRP A 288 3.58 -6.98 -0.57
N VAL A 289 3.14 -7.67 -1.62
CA VAL A 289 1.99 -7.26 -2.44
C VAL A 289 0.74 -7.91 -1.88
N VAL A 290 -0.17 -7.09 -1.39
CA VAL A 290 -1.49 -7.52 -0.90
C VAL A 290 -2.42 -7.62 -2.10
N PRO A 291 -2.89 -8.83 -2.47
CA PRO A 291 -3.77 -8.99 -3.63
C PRO A 291 -5.16 -8.40 -3.35
N LEU A 292 -5.85 -7.92 -4.39
CA LEU A 292 -7.14 -7.22 -4.22
C LEU A 292 -8.21 -8.09 -3.54
N GLU A 293 -8.20 -9.39 -3.77
CA GLU A 293 -9.15 -10.31 -3.13
C GLU A 293 -9.00 -10.40 -1.60
N ALA A 294 -7.81 -10.08 -1.06
CA ALA A 294 -7.62 -9.99 0.39
C ALA A 294 -8.26 -8.72 0.99
N LEU A 295 -8.47 -7.70 0.17
CA LEU A 295 -9.05 -6.41 0.57
C LEU A 295 -10.57 -6.35 0.43
N GLU A 296 -11.21 -7.34 -0.22
CA GLU A 296 -12.67 -7.35 -0.46
C GLU A 296 -13.53 -7.11 0.80
N PRO A 297 -13.21 -7.65 1.99
CA PRO A 297 -14.00 -7.40 3.21
C PRO A 297 -14.04 -5.93 3.62
N PHE A 298 -13.09 -5.13 3.15
CA PHE A 298 -12.88 -3.73 3.55
C PHE A 298 -13.27 -2.73 2.47
N ARG A 299 -13.91 -3.21 1.40
CA ARG A 299 -14.38 -2.39 0.28
C ARG A 299 -15.49 -1.43 0.71
N LEU A 300 -15.42 -0.19 0.24
CA LEU A 300 -16.42 0.84 0.48
C LEU A 300 -16.50 1.84 -0.67
N ALA A 301 -17.55 2.67 -0.65
CA ALA A 301 -17.67 3.78 -1.57
C ALA A 301 -16.68 4.89 -1.22
N GLY A 302 -16.11 5.51 -2.23
CA GLY A 302 -15.30 6.72 -2.07
C GLY A 302 -16.14 7.98 -1.80
N PRO A 303 -15.48 9.14 -1.65
CA PRO A 303 -16.15 10.44 -1.57
C PRO A 303 -17.07 10.68 -2.79
N VAL A 304 -18.13 11.47 -2.58
CA VAL A 304 -18.99 11.93 -3.67
C VAL A 304 -18.18 12.85 -4.60
N GLN A 305 -18.20 12.54 -5.89
CA GLN A 305 -17.52 13.33 -6.91
C GLN A 305 -18.44 14.41 -7.48
N GLU A 306 -18.04 15.66 -7.34
CA GLU A 306 -18.72 16.83 -7.87
C GLU A 306 -17.71 17.74 -8.60
N PRO A 307 -17.99 18.11 -9.87
CA PRO A 307 -19.12 17.71 -10.69
C PRO A 307 -19.12 16.23 -11.07
N GLU A 308 -20.23 15.72 -11.60
CA GLU A 308 -20.31 14.36 -12.15
C GLU A 308 -19.20 14.12 -13.17
N VAL A 309 -18.55 12.97 -13.06
CA VAL A 309 -17.42 12.61 -13.93
C VAL A 309 -17.89 12.27 -15.35
N LEU A 310 -17.02 12.47 -16.32
CA LEU A 310 -17.27 12.06 -17.70
C LEU A 310 -17.43 10.52 -17.81
N PRO A 311 -18.21 10.03 -18.81
CA PRO A 311 -18.56 8.60 -18.94
C PRO A 311 -17.38 7.63 -18.87
N TYR A 312 -16.19 7.97 -19.39
CA TYR A 312 -15.03 7.08 -19.37
C TYR A 312 -14.45 6.87 -17.97
N LEU A 313 -14.74 7.75 -17.00
CA LEU A 313 -14.36 7.64 -15.60
C LEU A 313 -15.49 7.10 -14.71
N SER A 314 -16.70 6.92 -15.27
CA SER A 314 -17.85 6.44 -14.51
C SER A 314 -17.68 4.95 -14.18
N CYS A 315 -17.89 4.61 -12.91
CA CYS A 315 -17.93 3.24 -12.45
C CYS A 315 -19.02 3.08 -11.39
N SER A 316 -19.81 2.03 -11.52
CA SER A 316 -20.95 1.75 -10.62
C SER A 316 -20.52 1.03 -9.33
N LYS A 317 -19.33 0.42 -9.33
CA LYS A 317 -18.81 -0.37 -8.22
C LYS A 317 -18.02 0.52 -7.25
N ALA A 318 -18.08 0.22 -5.97
CA ALA A 318 -17.19 0.83 -4.99
C ALA A 318 -15.74 0.37 -5.21
N HIS A 319 -14.80 1.30 -5.24
CA HIS A 319 -13.39 1.02 -5.52
C HIS A 319 -12.41 1.55 -4.46
N ASN A 320 -12.92 2.09 -3.34
CA ASN A 320 -12.09 2.45 -2.21
C ASN A 320 -12.09 1.32 -1.16
N PHE A 321 -11.14 1.39 -0.25
CA PHE A 321 -10.98 0.42 0.83
C PHE A 321 -10.72 1.13 2.15
N ASP A 322 -11.23 0.58 3.26
CA ASP A 322 -10.94 1.06 4.61
C ASP A 322 -9.56 0.55 5.05
N ILE A 323 -8.51 1.24 4.61
CA ILE A 323 -7.12 0.95 4.96
C ILE A 323 -6.64 2.04 5.91
N GLN A 324 -6.42 1.68 7.17
CA GLN A 324 -5.78 2.56 8.16
C GLN A 324 -4.31 2.74 7.78
N LEU A 325 -3.84 4.00 7.81
CA LEU A 325 -2.48 4.36 7.43
C LEU A 325 -1.83 5.16 8.56
N GLU A 326 -0.59 4.86 8.84
CA GLU A 326 0.19 5.55 9.87
C GLU A 326 1.57 5.93 9.36
N VAL A 327 2.07 7.10 9.77
CA VAL A 327 3.46 7.50 9.57
C VAL A 327 4.12 7.74 10.91
N TRP A 328 5.30 7.19 11.06
CA TRP A 328 6.16 7.34 12.22
C TRP A 328 7.49 7.97 11.79
N LEU A 329 7.97 8.93 12.55
CA LEU A 329 9.26 9.57 12.34
C LEU A 329 10.18 9.23 13.52
N GLN A 330 11.34 8.66 13.21
CA GLN A 330 12.32 8.22 14.18
C GLN A 330 13.62 9.01 14.00
N PRO A 331 13.93 9.96 14.89
CA PRO A 331 15.25 10.60 14.93
C PRO A 331 16.37 9.59 15.22
N ASP A 332 17.59 9.89 14.78
CA ASP A 332 18.72 8.98 14.97
C ASP A 332 18.96 8.64 16.46
N GLY A 333 19.02 7.36 16.78
CA GLY A 333 19.19 6.86 18.14
C GLY A 333 18.04 7.12 19.11
N LYS A 334 16.85 7.53 18.63
CA LYS A 334 15.66 7.80 19.46
C LYS A 334 14.52 6.85 19.11
N GLU A 335 13.47 6.86 19.94
CA GLU A 335 12.22 6.16 19.67
C GLU A 335 11.44 6.85 18.55
N ALA A 336 10.64 6.06 17.83
CA ALA A 336 9.78 6.57 16.79
C ALA A 336 8.53 7.27 17.37
N SER A 337 8.17 8.40 16.80
CA SER A 337 6.96 9.14 17.13
C SER A 337 5.95 9.02 16.00
N LYS A 338 4.71 8.66 16.30
CA LYS A 338 3.62 8.69 15.31
C LYS A 338 3.29 10.15 15.00
N ILE A 339 3.34 10.52 13.73
CA ILE A 339 3.13 11.88 13.26
C ILE A 339 1.92 12.03 12.33
N CYS A 340 1.40 10.91 11.80
CA CYS A 340 0.22 10.93 10.94
C CYS A 340 -0.63 9.66 11.17
N THR A 341 -1.95 9.83 11.11
CA THR A 341 -2.93 8.75 11.04
C THR A 341 -3.96 9.09 9.97
N SER A 342 -3.87 8.48 8.80
CA SER A 342 -4.75 8.71 7.66
C SER A 342 -5.51 7.45 7.25
N ASN A 343 -6.26 7.51 6.17
CA ASN A 343 -7.00 6.36 5.66
C ASN A 343 -7.18 6.45 4.14
N PHE A 344 -7.00 5.34 3.43
CA PHE A 344 -7.16 5.27 1.99
C PHE A 344 -8.59 5.57 1.51
N LYS A 345 -9.61 5.42 2.36
CA LYS A 345 -11.00 5.77 2.04
C LYS A 345 -11.21 7.22 1.62
N TYR A 346 -10.27 8.12 1.96
CA TYR A 346 -10.35 9.53 1.61
C TYR A 346 -9.99 9.82 0.14
N MET A 347 -9.50 8.83 -0.60
CA MET A 347 -9.12 9.02 -2.01
C MET A 347 -10.32 9.43 -2.86
N TYR A 348 -10.25 10.65 -3.44
CA TYR A 348 -11.28 11.18 -4.32
C TYR A 348 -11.28 10.47 -5.68
N TRP A 349 -10.10 10.33 -6.31
CA TRP A 349 -9.91 9.52 -7.50
C TRP A 349 -9.47 8.12 -7.10
N ASN A 350 -10.28 7.13 -7.40
CA ASN A 350 -9.95 5.74 -7.08
C ASN A 350 -9.04 5.11 -8.14
N MET A 351 -8.45 3.95 -7.81
CA MET A 351 -7.48 3.26 -8.68
C MET A 351 -8.07 2.86 -10.05
N ALA A 352 -9.37 2.56 -10.12
CA ALA A 352 -10.02 2.21 -11.38
C ALA A 352 -10.11 3.42 -12.32
N GLN A 353 -10.41 4.59 -11.78
CA GLN A 353 -10.41 5.84 -12.52
C GLN A 353 -9.01 6.28 -12.94
N GLN A 354 -8.01 6.10 -12.06
CA GLN A 354 -6.61 6.36 -12.38
C GLN A 354 -6.15 5.54 -13.59
N LEU A 355 -6.41 4.23 -13.57
CA LEU A 355 -6.02 3.34 -14.66
C LEU A 355 -6.79 3.61 -15.96
N ALA A 356 -8.09 3.89 -15.86
CA ALA A 356 -8.90 4.26 -17.01
C ALA A 356 -8.39 5.56 -17.67
N HIS A 357 -8.08 6.58 -16.86
CA HIS A 357 -7.53 7.83 -17.36
C HIS A 357 -6.15 7.67 -17.98
N HIS A 358 -5.30 6.84 -17.35
CA HIS A 358 -3.96 6.56 -17.86
C HIS A 358 -3.96 5.96 -19.27
N THR A 359 -4.97 5.12 -19.59
CA THR A 359 -5.01 4.36 -20.83
C THR A 359 -5.99 4.91 -21.89
N VAL A 360 -6.82 5.89 -21.54
CA VAL A 360 -7.92 6.38 -22.44
C VAL A 360 -7.40 6.94 -23.78
N ASN A 361 -6.16 7.42 -23.81
CA ASN A 361 -5.51 7.92 -25.03
C ASN A 361 -4.79 6.82 -25.84
N GLY A 362 -4.89 5.55 -25.42
CA GLY A 362 -4.21 4.41 -26.04
C GLY A 362 -2.81 4.12 -25.50
N CYS A 363 -2.38 4.77 -24.41
CA CYS A 363 -1.14 4.39 -23.74
C CYS A 363 -1.27 2.97 -23.20
N ASN A 364 -0.36 2.08 -23.56
CA ASN A 364 -0.34 0.71 -23.04
C ASN A 364 0.22 0.64 -21.63
N VAL A 365 -0.14 -0.41 -20.91
CA VAL A 365 0.44 -0.78 -19.63
C VAL A 365 1.03 -2.19 -19.72
N ASN A 366 2.04 -2.46 -18.91
CA ASN A 366 2.70 -3.76 -18.82
C ASN A 366 2.51 -4.39 -17.44
N ILE A 367 2.62 -5.72 -17.34
CA ILE A 367 2.61 -6.42 -16.06
C ILE A 367 3.76 -5.91 -15.19
N GLY A 368 3.44 -5.43 -13.99
CA GLY A 368 4.42 -4.93 -13.04
C GLY A 368 4.64 -3.43 -13.08
N ASP A 369 3.96 -2.68 -13.97
CA ASP A 369 3.95 -1.22 -13.89
C ASP A 369 3.31 -0.80 -12.56
N LEU A 370 3.80 0.30 -12.00
CA LEU A 370 3.39 0.82 -10.70
C LEU A 370 2.63 2.14 -10.87
N MET A 371 1.48 2.23 -10.23
CA MET A 371 0.67 3.44 -10.21
C MET A 371 0.39 3.85 -8.78
N ALA A 372 1.04 4.93 -8.34
CA ALA A 372 0.90 5.47 -7.00
C ALA A 372 -0.27 6.45 -6.91
N SER A 373 -0.88 6.48 -5.75
CA SER A 373 -2.12 7.21 -5.49
C SER A 373 -1.97 8.73 -5.45
N GLY A 374 -0.76 9.22 -5.26
CA GLY A 374 -0.51 10.54 -4.70
C GLY A 374 -0.72 10.54 -3.17
N THR A 375 -0.20 11.55 -2.52
CA THR A 375 -0.24 11.71 -1.05
C THR A 375 -1.66 11.52 -0.50
N ILE A 376 -1.82 10.66 0.51
CA ILE A 376 -3.09 10.33 1.14
C ILE A 376 -3.27 11.16 2.40
N SER A 377 -3.95 12.30 2.28
CA SER A 377 -4.34 13.14 3.42
C SER A 377 -5.82 12.98 3.73
N GLY A 378 -6.17 13.11 4.99
CA GLY A 378 -7.54 13.15 5.47
C GLY A 378 -7.97 14.54 5.93
N PRO A 379 -9.18 14.68 6.50
CA PRO A 379 -9.80 15.97 6.79
C PRO A 379 -9.23 16.68 8.05
N THR A 380 -8.44 16.00 8.89
CA THR A 380 -7.89 16.54 10.14
C THR A 380 -6.38 16.75 10.06
N GLU A 381 -5.83 17.69 10.83
CA GLU A 381 -4.41 18.03 10.76
C GLU A 381 -3.48 16.84 11.06
N ASP A 382 -3.88 15.93 11.93
CA ASP A 382 -3.14 14.70 12.26
C ASP A 382 -3.25 13.61 11.18
N SER A 383 -4.05 13.84 10.13
CA SER A 383 -4.23 12.94 8.99
C SER A 383 -3.55 13.42 7.70
N PHE A 384 -2.73 14.47 7.77
CA PHE A 384 -1.99 14.96 6.62
C PHE A 384 -0.82 14.03 6.25
N GLY A 385 -0.77 13.63 4.98
CA GLY A 385 0.15 12.59 4.49
C GLY A 385 1.56 13.07 4.14
N SER A 386 1.94 14.32 4.46
CA SER A 386 3.27 14.85 4.21
C SER A 386 3.72 15.84 5.30
N LEU A 387 5.03 16.01 5.49
CA LEU A 387 5.56 17.05 6.39
C LEU A 387 5.28 18.45 5.84
N LEU A 388 5.22 18.61 4.53
CA LEU A 388 4.81 19.88 3.91
C LEU A 388 3.48 20.38 4.48
N GLU A 389 2.50 19.48 4.64
CA GLU A 389 1.19 19.79 5.21
C GLU A 389 1.25 19.86 6.73
N LEU A 390 1.81 18.85 7.41
CA LEU A 390 1.90 18.78 8.88
C LEU A 390 2.64 19.99 9.47
N SER A 391 3.72 20.44 8.84
CA SER A 391 4.47 21.60 9.26
C SER A 391 3.99 22.91 8.62
N TRP A 392 2.96 22.83 7.79
CA TRP A 392 2.42 23.96 7.02
C TRP A 392 3.52 24.76 6.32
N LYS A 393 4.21 24.07 5.39
CA LYS A 393 5.36 24.63 4.64
C LYS A 393 6.53 25.08 5.55
N GLY A 394 6.73 24.36 6.67
CA GLY A 394 7.80 24.65 7.63
C GLY A 394 7.52 25.80 8.60
N THR A 395 6.31 26.39 8.60
CA THR A 395 5.94 27.49 9.50
C THR A 395 5.49 27.04 10.88
N ARG A 396 5.09 25.75 11.01
CA ARG A 396 4.60 25.13 12.24
C ARG A 396 5.41 23.87 12.54
N PRO A 397 6.51 23.97 13.30
CA PRO A 397 7.31 22.78 13.62
C PRO A 397 6.52 21.75 14.43
N LEU A 398 6.67 20.47 14.08
CA LEU A 398 6.13 19.34 14.85
C LEU A 398 7.06 19.07 16.04
N THR A 399 6.49 18.92 17.23
CA THR A 399 7.21 18.42 18.40
C THR A 399 7.00 16.91 18.48
N LEU A 400 8.05 16.14 18.36
CA LEU A 400 8.01 14.67 18.47
C LEU A 400 7.86 14.25 19.95
N ALA A 401 7.36 13.03 20.18
CA ALA A 401 7.20 12.50 21.55
C ALA A 401 8.53 12.43 22.33
N THR A 402 9.65 12.39 21.61
CA THR A 402 11.02 12.38 22.15
C THR A 402 11.59 13.77 22.43
N GLY A 403 10.81 14.83 22.16
CA GLY A 403 11.15 16.22 22.44
C GLY A 403 11.83 16.97 21.30
N GLU A 404 12.25 16.31 20.24
CA GLU A 404 12.84 16.96 19.07
C GLU A 404 11.77 17.68 18.25
N SER A 405 12.20 18.75 17.57
CA SER A 405 11.37 19.52 16.64
C SER A 405 11.74 19.19 15.18
N ARG A 406 10.71 19.04 14.33
CA ARG A 406 10.88 18.82 12.89
C ARG A 406 9.93 19.69 12.08
N THR A 407 10.48 20.33 11.06
CA THR A 407 9.71 20.92 9.95
C THR A 407 9.82 20.05 8.69
N PHE A 408 11.01 19.48 8.48
CA PHE A 408 11.37 18.55 7.41
C PHE A 408 12.26 17.45 7.98
N ILE A 409 12.46 16.37 7.22
CA ILE A 409 13.29 15.22 7.62
C ILE A 409 14.77 15.66 7.67
N GLN A 410 15.44 15.30 8.76
CA GLN A 410 16.86 15.54 8.94
C GLN A 410 17.69 14.31 8.56
N ASP A 411 19.02 14.51 8.35
CA ASP A 411 19.93 13.40 8.10
C ASP A 411 19.88 12.39 9.25
N ASN A 412 19.86 11.11 8.89
CA ASN A 412 19.72 9.96 9.78
C ASN A 412 18.35 9.77 10.42
N ASP A 413 17.36 10.62 10.20
CA ASP A 413 15.99 10.31 10.53
C ASP A 413 15.50 9.09 9.69
N THR A 414 14.64 8.29 10.29
CA THR A 414 13.97 7.17 9.61
C THR A 414 12.46 7.43 9.55
N VAL A 415 11.89 7.34 8.36
CA VAL A 415 10.44 7.34 8.14
C VAL A 415 9.95 5.90 8.10
N VAL A 416 8.86 5.61 8.81
CA VAL A 416 8.20 4.30 8.80
C VAL A 416 6.73 4.51 8.51
N MET A 417 6.22 3.91 7.45
CA MET A 417 4.81 3.88 7.11
C MET A 417 4.24 2.50 7.36
N ARG A 418 3.01 2.44 7.87
CA ARG A 418 2.26 1.21 8.10
C ARG A 418 0.86 1.35 7.54
N GLY A 419 0.30 0.22 7.08
CA GLY A 419 -1.06 0.18 6.57
C GLY A 419 -1.72 -1.15 6.92
N TYR A 420 -2.98 -1.10 7.36
CA TYR A 420 -3.75 -2.29 7.66
C TYR A 420 -5.25 -2.04 7.56
N CYS A 421 -5.96 -3.11 7.28
CA CYS A 421 -7.43 -3.19 7.37
C CYS A 421 -7.80 -4.07 8.54
N GLU A 422 -8.85 -3.71 9.28
CA GLU A 422 -9.37 -4.53 10.38
C GLU A 422 -10.89 -4.40 10.49
N LYS A 423 -11.60 -5.52 10.44
CA LYS A 423 -13.05 -5.58 10.55
C LYS A 423 -13.49 -6.97 11.02
N GLU A 424 -14.34 -7.03 12.05
CA GLU A 424 -15.00 -8.27 12.50
C GLU A 424 -14.03 -9.44 12.75
N GLY A 425 -12.83 -9.16 13.29
CA GLY A 425 -11.81 -10.16 13.58
C GLY A 425 -10.94 -10.55 12.38
N ILE A 426 -11.17 -9.97 11.20
CA ILE A 426 -10.35 -10.11 10.02
C ILE A 426 -9.35 -8.97 9.98
N ARG A 427 -8.05 -9.28 9.89
CA ARG A 427 -6.98 -8.30 9.72
C ARG A 427 -6.14 -8.63 8.49
N VAL A 428 -5.86 -7.63 7.68
CA VAL A 428 -5.00 -7.67 6.50
C VAL A 428 -4.11 -6.45 6.53
N GLY A 429 -2.79 -6.63 6.58
CA GLY A 429 -1.85 -5.52 6.62
C GLY A 429 -0.81 -5.61 5.49
N PHE A 430 -0.11 -4.51 5.29
CA PHE A 430 0.86 -4.33 4.21
C PHE A 430 2.32 -4.51 4.70
N GLY A 431 2.50 -4.77 6.02
CA GLY A 431 3.80 -4.65 6.64
C GLY A 431 4.21 -3.19 6.79
N GLU A 432 5.46 -2.88 6.49
CA GLU A 432 5.95 -1.50 6.60
C GLU A 432 6.81 -1.07 5.41
N VAL A 433 6.80 0.23 5.12
CA VAL A 433 7.83 0.92 4.34
C VAL A 433 8.71 1.69 5.33
N ARG A 434 9.98 1.32 5.36
CA ARG A 434 10.99 1.96 6.21
C ARG A 434 12.11 2.50 5.33
N GLY A 435 12.47 3.76 5.51
CA GLY A 435 13.62 4.37 4.83
C GLY A 435 14.37 5.33 5.75
N LYS A 436 15.69 5.20 5.83
CA LYS A 436 16.59 6.13 6.54
C LYS A 436 17.14 7.15 5.54
N LEU A 437 17.04 8.43 5.86
CA LEU A 437 17.66 9.49 5.06
C LEU A 437 19.14 9.61 5.44
N LEU A 438 20.02 9.31 4.50
CA LEU A 438 21.46 9.52 4.66
C LEU A 438 21.87 10.92 4.19
N PRO A 439 23.00 11.46 4.70
CA PRO A 439 23.58 12.71 4.18
C PRO A 439 23.78 12.67 2.67
N ALA A 440 23.84 13.86 2.06
CA ALA A 440 24.19 13.98 0.65
C ALA A 440 25.64 13.53 0.41
N THR A 441 25.86 12.79 -0.67
CA THR A 441 27.18 12.33 -1.13
C THR A 441 27.91 13.37 -1.95
#